data_933556641f189edb9b46b5f7b0e3dcf1
#
_entry.id   933556641f189edb9b46b5f7b0e3dcf1
#
_cell.length_a   1.000
_cell.length_b   1.000
_cell.length_c   1.000
_cell.angle_alpha   90.00
_cell.angle_beta   90.00
_cell.angle_gamma   90.00
#
_symmetry.space_group_name_H-M   'P 1'
#
loop_
_entity.id
_entity.type
_entity.pdbx_description
1 polymer ?
#
loop_
_entity_poly.entity_id
_entity_poly.type
_entity_poly.pdbx_seq_one_letter_code
_entity_poly.pdbx_strand_id
1 'polypeptide(L)'
;MPTESTFLLAGLFLLLAAAGWALGRFGERDEEESAPPLNIDYLKGLNFLLNEQTDQALEHFLAMVRVDDKTIETHFALGSLFRRRGEVDRAIRIHQNIIARPDLASEQRDQALYSLAKDYLHAGLLDRAEKLFARLGQGSRYQVQALEALCSIYEQEKEWEKAIDAGQRLESLGGRSLALQIAHYYCELAEAASAQNDYAAARQYVKKAQAGRPRTMRGALVRAHIASESDDTKTALRLYHRIIDEHTYLIAEALPEIVATYEQGGSLDGLDKALQAMLREDPDMSALVAYTAIVNDIGGIPVIDQCVEQYMLEEPTLAEFVDVHQLADSSGEAHDAALAKVRKALSKLAGATPRYQCQECGFSSQRLLWQCPSCRNWETQRPASRVQFDTVLQHSITGR
;
A
#
# COMPACT_ATOMS: atom_id res chain seq x y z
N MET A 1 -79.19 49.66 -23.32
CA MET A 1 -78.22 50.72 -23.06
C MET A 1 -77.14 50.15 -22.13
N PRO A 2 -75.94 50.06 -22.49
CA PRO A 2 -74.91 49.65 -21.53
C PRO A 2 -74.78 50.73 -20.47
N THR A 3 -74.85 50.29 -19.21
CA THR A 3 -74.80 51.14 -18.03
C THR A 3 -73.38 51.72 -17.85
N GLU A 4 -73.32 52.92 -17.26
CA GLU A 4 -71.95 53.60 -17.02
C GLU A 4 -71.00 52.68 -16.31
N SER A 5 -71.44 51.73 -15.55
CA SER A 5 -70.56 50.71 -14.89
C SER A 5 -69.84 49.76 -15.84
N THR A 6 -70.40 49.48 -17.04
CA THR A 6 -69.74 48.60 -18.03
C THR A 6 -68.55 49.32 -18.74
N PHE A 7 -68.64 50.65 -18.94
CA PHE A 7 -67.55 51.45 -19.50
C PHE A 7 -66.45 51.65 -18.48
N LEU A 8 -66.77 51.79 -17.19
CA LEU A 8 -65.74 51.83 -16.13
C LEU A 8 -65.03 50.51 -15.95
N LEU A 9 -65.66 49.35 -16.04
CA LEU A 9 -65.09 48.02 -16.01
C LEU A 9 -64.20 47.80 -17.24
N ALA A 10 -64.63 48.17 -18.43
CA ALA A 10 -63.79 48.04 -19.63
C ALA A 10 -62.56 48.94 -19.58
N GLY A 11 -62.68 50.15 -19.04
CA GLY A 11 -61.49 51.07 -18.84
C GLY A 11 -60.52 50.51 -17.82
N LEU A 12 -61.01 49.88 -16.71
CA LEU A 12 -60.15 49.27 -15.74
C LEU A 12 -59.36 48.06 -16.32
N PHE A 13 -60.06 47.24 -17.14
CA PHE A 13 -59.41 46.12 -17.82
C PHE A 13 -58.32 46.54 -18.78
N LEU A 14 -58.53 47.62 -19.54
CA LEU A 14 -57.55 48.20 -20.44
C LEU A 14 -56.32 48.76 -19.67
N LEU A 15 -56.58 49.42 -18.54
CA LEU A 15 -55.49 49.91 -17.69
C LEU A 15 -54.67 48.78 -17.06
N LEU A 16 -55.32 47.72 -16.59
CA LEU A 16 -54.61 46.54 -16.05
C LEU A 16 -53.81 45.81 -17.16
N ALA A 17 -54.40 45.68 -18.36
CA ALA A 17 -53.71 45.09 -19.49
C ALA A 17 -52.49 45.94 -19.95
N ALA A 18 -52.64 47.30 -19.99
CA ALA A 18 -51.55 48.21 -20.30
C ALA A 18 -50.45 48.19 -19.21
N ALA A 19 -50.86 48.14 -17.94
CA ALA A 19 -49.90 48.03 -16.81
C ALA A 19 -49.19 46.69 -16.81
N GLY A 20 -49.87 45.58 -17.07
CA GLY A 20 -49.29 44.25 -17.22
C GLY A 20 -48.31 44.17 -18.39
N TRP A 21 -48.65 44.79 -19.55
CA TRP A 21 -47.78 44.85 -20.70
C TRP A 21 -46.56 45.73 -20.44
N ALA A 22 -46.73 46.87 -19.77
CA ALA A 22 -45.61 47.75 -19.39
C ALA A 22 -44.69 47.08 -18.38
N LEU A 23 -45.25 46.43 -17.32
CA LEU A 23 -44.47 45.68 -16.35
C LEU A 23 -43.73 44.49 -17.00
N GLY A 24 -44.37 43.76 -17.92
CA GLY A 24 -43.68 42.70 -18.68
C GLY A 24 -42.58 43.24 -19.58
N ARG A 25 -42.80 44.39 -20.21
CA ARG A 25 -41.82 44.99 -21.14
C ARG A 25 -40.64 45.70 -20.42
N PHE A 26 -40.86 46.20 -19.22
CA PHE A 26 -39.84 46.84 -18.39
C PHE A 26 -39.31 45.94 -17.30
N GLY A 27 -39.94 44.82 -16.94
CA GLY A 27 -39.48 43.81 -16.00
C GLY A 27 -38.56 42.78 -16.62
N GLU A 28 -38.49 42.62 -17.96
CA GLU A 28 -37.54 41.79 -18.66
C GLU A 28 -36.20 42.51 -18.93
N ARG A 29 -35.77 43.40 -18.05
CA ARG A 29 -34.41 43.88 -17.90
C ARG A 29 -33.78 43.38 -16.61
N ASP A 30 -34.19 42.21 -16.16
CA ASP A 30 -33.37 41.38 -15.31
C ASP A 30 -32.39 40.67 -16.25
N GLU A 31 -31.15 41.13 -16.15
CA GLU A 31 -29.93 40.38 -16.35
C GLU A 31 -30.17 38.95 -16.89
N GLU A 32 -30.27 38.80 -18.23
CA GLU A 32 -29.62 37.66 -18.80
C GLU A 32 -28.22 37.72 -18.20
N GLU A 33 -28.03 36.96 -17.11
CA GLU A 33 -26.75 36.40 -16.79
C GLU A 33 -26.38 35.60 -18.04
N SER A 34 -25.90 36.33 -19.06
CA SER A 34 -25.36 35.75 -20.26
C SER A 34 -24.26 34.83 -19.73
N ALA A 35 -24.52 33.53 -19.75
CA ALA A 35 -23.48 32.53 -19.60
C ALA A 35 -22.29 33.10 -20.39
N PRO A 36 -21.12 33.29 -19.74
CA PRO A 36 -20.00 33.99 -20.37
C PRO A 36 -19.81 33.35 -21.74
N PRO A 37 -19.71 34.13 -22.83
CA PRO A 37 -19.65 33.56 -24.17
C PRO A 37 -18.55 32.51 -24.15
N LEU A 38 -18.90 31.24 -24.43
CA LEU A 38 -17.95 30.15 -24.52
C LEU A 38 -16.83 30.66 -25.42
N ASN A 39 -15.66 30.86 -24.83
CA ASN A 39 -14.53 31.44 -25.52
C ASN A 39 -14.26 30.58 -26.77
N ILE A 40 -14.43 31.12 -27.95
CA ILE A 40 -14.28 30.42 -29.24
C ILE A 40 -12.91 29.74 -29.29
N ASP A 41 -11.92 30.35 -28.69
CA ASP A 41 -10.56 29.81 -28.62
C ASP A 41 -10.48 28.59 -27.67
N TYR A 42 -11.28 28.53 -26.61
CA TYR A 42 -11.42 27.35 -25.80
C TYR A 42 -12.01 26.18 -26.59
N LEU A 43 -13.07 26.45 -27.38
CA LEU A 43 -13.66 25.43 -28.24
C LEU A 43 -12.68 24.93 -29.31
N LYS A 44 -11.83 25.78 -29.85
CA LYS A 44 -10.76 25.37 -30.78
C LYS A 44 -9.74 24.49 -30.09
N GLY A 45 -9.27 24.86 -28.89
CA GLY A 45 -8.35 24.03 -28.11
C GLY A 45 -8.94 22.65 -27.78
N LEU A 46 -10.24 22.61 -27.41
CA LEU A 46 -10.95 21.36 -27.17
C LEU A 46 -11.08 20.51 -28.45
N ASN A 47 -11.34 21.17 -29.59
CA ASN A 47 -11.42 20.49 -30.89
C ASN A 47 -10.07 19.85 -31.28
N PHE A 48 -8.94 20.52 -31.02
CA PHE A 48 -7.61 19.93 -31.20
C PHE A 48 -7.41 18.70 -30.30
N LEU A 49 -7.88 18.73 -29.04
CA LEU A 49 -7.83 17.56 -28.15
C LEU A 49 -8.67 16.40 -28.64
N LEU A 50 -9.88 16.68 -29.12
CA LEU A 50 -10.80 15.65 -29.66
C LEU A 50 -10.25 15.01 -30.95
N ASN A 51 -9.47 15.77 -31.72
CA ASN A 51 -8.81 15.28 -32.95
C ASN A 51 -7.41 14.73 -32.71
N GLU A 52 -7.05 14.42 -31.44
CA GLU A 52 -5.75 13.86 -31.02
C GLU A 52 -4.53 14.77 -31.35
N GLN A 53 -4.76 16.01 -31.73
CA GLN A 53 -3.72 17.00 -32.01
C GLN A 53 -3.26 17.69 -30.71
N THR A 54 -2.70 16.90 -29.79
CA THR A 54 -2.41 17.32 -28.42
C THR A 54 -1.40 18.47 -28.33
N ASP A 55 -0.43 18.55 -29.25
CA ASP A 55 0.58 19.63 -29.25
C ASP A 55 -0.04 20.97 -29.66
N GLN A 56 -0.89 20.98 -30.69
CA GLN A 56 -1.60 22.17 -31.12
C GLN A 56 -2.62 22.65 -30.08
N ALA A 57 -3.30 21.70 -29.41
CA ALA A 57 -4.16 22.00 -28.28
C ALA A 57 -3.37 22.69 -27.15
N LEU A 58 -2.20 22.16 -26.79
CA LEU A 58 -1.34 22.72 -25.76
C LEU A 58 -0.86 24.13 -26.10
N GLU A 59 -0.33 24.35 -27.31
CA GLU A 59 0.11 25.67 -27.77
C GLU A 59 -1.04 26.66 -27.72
N HIS A 60 -2.22 26.22 -28.16
CA HIS A 60 -3.41 27.10 -28.19
C HIS A 60 -3.87 27.43 -26.76
N PHE A 61 -3.92 26.47 -25.84
CA PHE A 61 -4.24 26.72 -24.43
C PHE A 61 -3.18 27.57 -23.72
N LEU A 62 -1.89 27.34 -24.00
CA LEU A 62 -0.82 28.17 -23.45
C LEU A 62 -0.87 29.64 -23.97
N ALA A 63 -1.26 29.83 -25.21
CA ALA A 63 -1.48 31.18 -25.77
C ALA A 63 -2.65 31.90 -25.07
N MET A 64 -3.71 31.15 -24.71
CA MET A 64 -4.86 31.71 -23.98
C MET A 64 -4.48 32.16 -22.56
N VAL A 65 -3.50 31.51 -21.89
CA VAL A 65 -3.04 31.85 -20.52
C VAL A 65 -2.59 33.33 -20.44
N ARG A 66 -2.14 33.90 -21.55
CA ARG A 66 -1.69 35.30 -21.56
C ARG A 66 -2.83 36.30 -21.48
N VAL A 67 -4.08 35.88 -21.59
CA VAL A 67 -5.18 36.76 -21.91
C VAL A 67 -6.24 36.95 -20.83
N ASP A 68 -6.52 35.96 -19.92
CA ASP A 68 -7.67 36.15 -19.01
C ASP A 68 -7.57 35.32 -17.69
N ASP A 69 -7.94 35.98 -16.56
CA ASP A 69 -8.03 35.34 -15.23
C ASP A 69 -9.15 34.30 -15.14
N LYS A 70 -10.16 34.41 -16.00
CA LYS A 70 -11.30 33.48 -16.04
C LYS A 70 -10.95 32.08 -16.58
N THR A 71 -9.75 31.88 -17.11
CA THR A 71 -9.33 30.62 -17.73
C THR A 71 -8.47 29.72 -16.81
N ILE A 72 -8.14 30.15 -15.59
CA ILE A 72 -7.25 29.42 -14.68
C ILE A 72 -7.79 28.02 -14.36
N GLU A 73 -9.08 27.90 -14.06
CA GLU A 73 -9.72 26.60 -13.75
C GLU A 73 -9.63 25.62 -14.94
N THR A 74 -9.75 26.15 -16.15
CA THR A 74 -9.59 25.37 -17.38
C THR A 74 -8.17 24.80 -17.48
N HIS A 75 -7.15 25.59 -17.12
CA HIS A 75 -5.76 25.15 -17.15
C HIS A 75 -5.47 24.10 -16.08
N PHE A 76 -6.06 24.21 -14.89
CA PHE A 76 -5.99 23.16 -13.88
C PHE A 76 -6.61 21.84 -14.38
N ALA A 77 -7.78 21.92 -15.01
CA ALA A 77 -8.44 20.76 -15.60
C ALA A 77 -7.58 20.12 -16.70
N LEU A 78 -7.02 20.95 -17.60
CA LEU A 78 -6.16 20.51 -18.69
C LEU A 78 -4.86 19.86 -18.17
N GLY A 79 -4.16 20.48 -17.24
CA GLY A 79 -2.96 19.91 -16.62
C GLY A 79 -3.26 18.55 -15.95
N SER A 80 -4.39 18.46 -15.24
CA SER A 80 -4.84 17.22 -14.64
C SER A 80 -5.17 16.13 -15.67
N LEU A 81 -5.72 16.52 -16.84
CA LEU A 81 -6.00 15.61 -17.94
C LEU A 81 -4.70 15.05 -18.54
N PHE A 82 -3.72 15.92 -18.83
CA PHE A 82 -2.41 15.48 -19.35
C PHE A 82 -1.70 14.54 -18.39
N ARG A 83 -1.70 14.82 -17.07
CA ARG A 83 -1.15 13.91 -16.06
C ARG A 83 -1.82 12.53 -16.11
N ARG A 84 -3.17 12.47 -16.19
CA ARG A 84 -3.90 11.19 -16.28
C ARG A 84 -3.60 10.41 -17.56
N ARG A 85 -3.26 11.10 -18.65
CA ARG A 85 -2.84 10.49 -19.92
C ARG A 85 -1.38 10.04 -19.92
N GLY A 86 -0.61 10.32 -18.84
CA GLY A 86 0.82 10.03 -18.77
C GLY A 86 1.70 11.10 -19.45
N GLU A 87 1.11 12.18 -19.99
CA GLU A 87 1.81 13.29 -20.64
C GLU A 87 2.32 14.29 -19.59
N VAL A 88 3.14 13.79 -18.65
CA VAL A 88 3.48 14.51 -17.42
C VAL A 88 4.28 15.79 -17.69
N ASP A 89 5.14 15.81 -18.70
CA ASP A 89 5.92 17.00 -19.06
C ASP A 89 5.02 18.17 -19.47
N ARG A 90 3.91 17.90 -20.14
CA ARG A 90 2.93 18.92 -20.53
C ARG A 90 2.17 19.43 -19.30
N ALA A 91 1.77 18.53 -18.40
CA ALA A 91 1.14 18.90 -17.14
C ALA A 91 2.05 19.84 -16.33
N ILE A 92 3.34 19.49 -16.18
CA ILE A 92 4.35 20.30 -15.50
C ILE A 92 4.41 21.71 -16.10
N ARG A 93 4.51 21.83 -17.42
CA ARG A 93 4.58 23.15 -18.11
C ARG A 93 3.34 24.01 -17.83
N ILE A 94 2.15 23.40 -17.87
CA ILE A 94 0.89 24.12 -17.59
C ILE A 94 0.89 24.65 -16.15
N HIS A 95 1.16 23.79 -15.15
CA HIS A 95 1.12 24.22 -13.76
C HIS A 95 2.25 25.20 -13.41
N GLN A 96 3.44 25.07 -14.02
CA GLN A 96 4.51 26.08 -13.89
C GLN A 96 4.10 27.44 -14.45
N ASN A 97 3.43 27.48 -15.60
CA ASN A 97 2.94 28.72 -16.19
C ASN A 97 1.87 29.39 -15.33
N ILE A 98 0.99 28.60 -14.68
CA ILE A 98 0.04 29.14 -13.70
C ILE A 98 0.79 29.79 -12.53
N ILE A 99 1.78 29.11 -11.93
CA ILE A 99 2.54 29.60 -10.77
C ILE A 99 3.34 30.87 -11.11
N ALA A 100 3.82 31.02 -12.36
CA ALA A 100 4.61 32.15 -12.81
C ALA A 100 3.80 33.46 -12.89
N ARG A 101 2.49 33.42 -12.77
CA ARG A 101 1.62 34.60 -12.80
C ARG A 101 1.78 35.44 -11.53
N PRO A 102 2.01 36.77 -11.64
CA PRO A 102 2.24 37.64 -10.49
C PRO A 102 0.98 37.93 -9.67
N ASP A 103 -0.17 37.95 -10.32
CA ASP A 103 -1.49 38.32 -9.80
C ASP A 103 -2.32 37.12 -9.30
N LEU A 104 -1.70 35.95 -9.16
CA LEU A 104 -2.36 34.74 -8.71
C LEU A 104 -2.79 34.84 -7.26
N ALA A 105 -4.07 34.60 -6.96
CA ALA A 105 -4.59 34.53 -5.60
C ALA A 105 -3.88 33.44 -4.78
N SER A 106 -3.76 33.65 -3.47
CA SER A 106 -3.03 32.70 -2.59
C SER A 106 -3.58 31.28 -2.68
N GLU A 107 -4.90 31.11 -2.71
CA GLU A 107 -5.54 29.80 -2.82
C GLU A 107 -5.24 29.10 -4.16
N GLN A 108 -5.28 29.85 -5.25
CA GLN A 108 -4.94 29.36 -6.59
C GLN A 108 -3.46 29.00 -6.70
N ARG A 109 -2.60 29.76 -6.01
CA ARG A 109 -1.17 29.48 -5.92
C ARG A 109 -0.92 28.16 -5.19
N ASP A 110 -1.59 27.91 -4.07
CA ASP A 110 -1.50 26.63 -3.33
C ASP A 110 -2.03 25.47 -4.18
N GLN A 111 -3.12 25.67 -4.91
CA GLN A 111 -3.66 24.67 -5.85
C GLN A 111 -2.67 24.35 -6.98
N ALA A 112 -2.02 25.36 -7.53
CA ALA A 112 -1.04 25.18 -8.58
C ALA A 112 0.23 24.47 -8.08
N LEU A 113 0.71 24.84 -6.89
CA LEU A 113 1.84 24.15 -6.23
C LEU A 113 1.50 22.69 -5.93
N TYR A 114 0.31 22.42 -5.44
CA TYR A 114 -0.14 21.05 -5.17
C TYR A 114 -0.25 20.24 -6.47
N SER A 115 -0.82 20.82 -7.52
CA SER A 115 -0.92 20.16 -8.82
C SER A 115 0.44 19.88 -9.44
N LEU A 116 1.37 20.84 -9.37
CA LEU A 116 2.76 20.67 -9.83
C LEU A 116 3.52 19.62 -9.02
N ALA A 117 3.31 19.57 -7.70
CA ALA A 117 3.91 18.55 -6.84
C ALA A 117 3.43 17.15 -7.24
N LYS A 118 2.14 17.00 -7.55
CA LYS A 118 1.58 15.75 -8.09
C LYS A 118 2.16 15.37 -9.44
N ASP A 119 2.40 16.36 -10.32
CA ASP A 119 3.04 16.09 -11.61
C ASP A 119 4.46 15.59 -11.42
N TYR A 120 5.25 16.21 -10.53
CA TYR A 120 6.60 15.75 -10.21
C TYR A 120 6.59 14.35 -9.61
N LEU A 121 5.63 14.05 -8.74
CA LEU A 121 5.48 12.70 -8.17
C LEU A 121 5.20 11.66 -9.26
N HIS A 122 4.28 11.97 -10.21
CA HIS A 122 4.00 11.10 -11.35
C HIS A 122 5.18 10.96 -12.33
N ALA A 123 6.03 11.98 -12.42
CA ALA A 123 7.26 11.94 -13.21
C ALA A 123 8.41 11.19 -12.52
N GLY A 124 8.24 10.73 -11.25
CA GLY A 124 9.30 10.13 -10.46
C GLY A 124 10.35 11.14 -9.95
N LEU A 125 10.09 12.44 -10.06
CA LEU A 125 10.98 13.50 -9.59
C LEU A 125 10.72 13.78 -8.09
N LEU A 126 11.07 12.79 -7.25
CA LEU A 126 10.71 12.77 -5.82
C LEU A 126 11.23 13.98 -5.06
N ASP A 127 12.50 14.35 -5.25
CA ASP A 127 13.10 15.54 -4.60
C ASP A 127 12.34 16.84 -4.88
N ARG A 128 11.81 17.00 -6.11
CA ARG A 128 11.04 18.19 -6.49
C ARG A 128 9.65 18.15 -5.89
N ALA A 129 9.03 17.00 -5.89
CA ALA A 129 7.73 16.78 -5.27
C ALA A 129 7.80 17.02 -3.76
N GLU A 130 8.80 16.45 -3.06
CA GLU A 130 9.05 16.64 -1.63
C GLU A 130 9.11 18.13 -1.26
N LYS A 131 9.92 18.93 -1.95
CA LYS A 131 10.07 20.36 -1.67
C LYS A 131 8.75 21.12 -1.73
N LEU A 132 7.90 20.82 -2.70
CA LEU A 132 6.60 21.47 -2.84
C LEU A 132 5.60 20.98 -1.79
N PHE A 133 5.53 19.68 -1.56
CA PHE A 133 4.66 19.12 -0.52
C PHE A 133 5.09 19.56 0.88
N ALA A 134 6.40 19.63 1.18
CA ALA A 134 6.90 20.14 2.45
C ALA A 134 6.46 21.59 2.72
N ARG A 135 6.47 22.44 1.69
CA ARG A 135 5.95 23.81 1.77
C ARG A 135 4.45 23.83 2.06
N LEU A 136 3.68 23.02 1.34
CA LEU A 136 2.22 22.92 1.50
C LEU A 136 1.83 22.30 2.84
N GLY A 137 2.66 21.42 3.40
CA GLY A 137 2.47 20.80 4.70
C GLY A 137 2.54 21.76 5.89
N GLN A 138 2.83 23.04 5.68
CA GLN A 138 3.01 24.07 6.73
C GLN A 138 1.81 25.03 6.86
N GLY A 139 0.59 24.55 6.67
CA GLY A 139 -0.61 25.36 6.95
C GLY A 139 -1.42 25.78 5.72
N SER A 140 -1.21 25.15 4.55
CA SER A 140 -2.06 25.36 3.38
C SER A 140 -3.36 24.55 3.49
N ARG A 141 -4.35 24.89 2.66
CA ARG A 141 -5.59 24.08 2.54
C ARG A 141 -5.30 22.62 2.09
N TYR A 142 -4.13 22.36 1.52
CA TYR A 142 -3.67 21.04 1.07
C TYR A 142 -2.74 20.35 2.06
N GLN A 143 -2.70 20.82 3.32
CA GLN A 143 -1.77 20.33 4.34
C GLN A 143 -1.89 18.82 4.56
N VAL A 144 -3.11 18.30 4.70
CA VAL A 144 -3.37 16.87 4.91
C VAL A 144 -2.89 16.05 3.72
N GLN A 145 -3.30 16.43 2.50
CA GLN A 145 -2.94 15.73 1.27
C GLN A 145 -1.42 15.81 0.99
N ALA A 146 -0.80 16.92 1.35
CA ALA A 146 0.64 17.09 1.21
C ALA A 146 1.41 16.18 2.17
N LEU A 147 0.97 16.06 3.43
CA LEU A 147 1.57 15.15 4.40
C LEU A 147 1.37 13.68 4.00
N GLU A 148 0.21 13.30 3.47
CA GLU A 148 -0.01 11.95 2.92
C GLU A 148 0.95 11.64 1.77
N ALA A 149 1.16 12.59 0.86
CA ALA A 149 2.11 12.44 -0.23
C ALA A 149 3.56 12.34 0.28
N LEU A 150 3.94 13.14 1.29
CA LEU A 150 5.26 13.07 1.91
C LEU A 150 5.50 11.72 2.58
N CYS A 151 4.53 11.18 3.32
CA CYS A 151 4.65 9.83 3.86
C CYS A 151 4.95 8.80 2.77
N SER A 152 4.23 8.86 1.64
CA SER A 152 4.44 7.94 0.52
C SER A 152 5.82 8.11 -0.15
N ILE A 153 6.33 9.35 -0.26
CA ILE A 153 7.67 9.63 -0.79
C ILE A 153 8.73 9.06 0.16
N TYR A 154 8.65 9.37 1.46
CA TYR A 154 9.62 8.91 2.45
C TYR A 154 9.61 7.39 2.63
N GLU A 155 8.45 6.73 2.52
CA GLU A 155 8.39 5.26 2.44
C GLU A 155 9.17 4.72 1.23
N GLN A 156 9.01 5.34 0.08
CA GLN A 156 9.67 4.92 -1.15
C GLN A 156 11.18 5.12 -1.10
N GLU A 157 11.63 6.21 -0.47
CA GLU A 157 13.05 6.55 -0.27
C GLU A 157 13.65 5.88 0.98
N LYS A 158 12.83 5.16 1.77
CA LYS A 158 13.21 4.54 3.05
C LYS A 158 13.74 5.53 4.09
N GLU A 159 13.28 6.77 4.02
CA GLU A 159 13.60 7.80 5.00
C GLU A 159 12.64 7.75 6.20
N TRP A 160 12.83 6.74 7.04
CA TRP A 160 11.86 6.35 8.05
C TRP A 160 11.60 7.41 9.12
N GLU A 161 12.63 8.17 9.55
CA GLU A 161 12.45 9.26 10.50
C GLU A 161 11.56 10.37 9.95
N LYS A 162 11.75 10.74 8.67
CA LYS A 162 10.90 11.74 8.01
C LYS A 162 9.48 11.22 7.82
N ALA A 163 9.33 9.93 7.49
CA ALA A 163 8.02 9.29 7.37
C ALA A 163 7.25 9.30 8.71
N ILE A 164 7.94 9.06 9.83
CA ILE A 164 7.38 9.11 11.17
C ILE A 164 6.91 10.55 11.50
N ASP A 165 7.77 11.56 11.27
CA ASP A 165 7.41 12.98 11.53
C ASP A 165 6.17 13.39 10.71
N ALA A 166 6.18 13.12 9.41
CA ALA A 166 5.06 13.43 8.53
C ALA A 166 3.77 12.71 8.96
N GLY A 167 3.86 11.43 9.34
CA GLY A 167 2.74 10.64 9.80
C GLY A 167 2.15 11.15 11.12
N GLN A 168 2.99 11.47 12.11
CA GLN A 168 2.55 12.04 13.40
C GLN A 168 1.87 13.40 13.22
N ARG A 169 2.40 14.24 12.34
CA ARG A 169 1.78 15.53 11.99
C ARG A 169 0.43 15.33 11.32
N LEU A 170 0.32 14.36 10.43
CA LEU A 170 -0.95 14.03 9.78
C LEU A 170 -2.00 13.58 10.80
N GLU A 171 -1.65 12.72 11.74
CA GLU A 171 -2.55 12.29 12.83
C GLU A 171 -2.97 13.47 13.72
N SER A 172 -2.06 14.39 14.04
CA SER A 172 -2.36 15.58 14.86
C SER A 172 -3.37 16.53 14.22
N LEU A 173 -3.49 16.51 12.90
CA LEU A 173 -4.47 17.29 12.13
C LEU A 173 -5.83 16.59 11.98
N GLY A 174 -6.03 15.46 12.65
CA GLY A 174 -7.26 14.67 12.52
C GLY A 174 -7.36 13.91 11.18
N GLY A 175 -6.24 13.71 10.49
CA GLY A 175 -6.13 12.83 9.34
C GLY A 175 -6.35 11.35 9.71
N ARG A 176 -6.24 10.47 8.72
CA ARG A 176 -6.34 9.02 8.98
C ARG A 176 -5.25 8.58 9.93
N SER A 177 -5.53 7.62 10.80
CA SER A 177 -4.51 7.04 11.67
C SER A 177 -3.48 6.28 10.83
N LEU A 178 -2.20 6.58 11.05
CA LEU A 178 -1.03 5.91 10.49
C LEU A 178 -0.28 5.10 11.55
N ALA A 179 -0.90 4.83 12.70
CA ALA A 179 -0.27 4.16 13.83
C ALA A 179 0.38 2.82 13.44
N LEU A 180 -0.27 2.03 12.55
CA LEU A 180 0.26 0.80 12.03
C LEU A 180 1.53 1.04 11.18
N GLN A 181 1.46 1.97 10.24
CA GLN A 181 2.57 2.33 9.37
C GLN A 181 3.76 2.87 10.18
N ILE A 182 3.51 3.80 11.11
CA ILE A 182 4.53 4.37 11.99
C ILE A 182 5.20 3.27 12.84
N ALA A 183 4.44 2.29 13.32
CA ALA A 183 5.01 1.15 14.02
C ALA A 183 5.96 0.34 13.13
N HIS A 184 5.61 0.13 11.85
CA HIS A 184 6.49 -0.52 10.88
C HIS A 184 7.75 0.30 10.56
N TYR A 185 7.64 1.64 10.46
CA TYR A 185 8.83 2.49 10.27
C TYR A 185 9.79 2.37 11.45
N TYR A 186 9.28 2.31 12.68
CA TYR A 186 10.12 2.03 13.84
C TYR A 186 10.74 0.62 13.80
N CYS A 187 10.07 -0.38 13.24
CA CYS A 187 10.65 -1.71 13.03
C CYS A 187 11.81 -1.66 12.02
N GLU A 188 11.66 -0.91 10.91
CA GLU A 188 12.75 -0.71 9.95
C GLU A 188 13.99 -0.07 10.60
N LEU A 189 13.79 0.97 11.42
CA LEU A 189 14.87 1.61 12.18
C LEU A 189 15.51 0.64 13.21
N ALA A 190 14.69 -0.20 13.84
CA ALA A 190 15.19 -1.19 14.80
C ALA A 190 16.04 -2.26 14.12
N GLU A 191 15.59 -2.78 12.97
CA GLU A 191 16.34 -3.76 12.18
C GLU A 191 17.65 -3.17 11.65
N ALA A 192 17.62 -1.91 11.16
CA ALA A 192 18.82 -1.20 10.72
C ALA A 192 19.84 -1.00 11.86
N ALA A 193 19.38 -0.65 13.06
CA ALA A 193 20.25 -0.50 14.24
C ALA A 193 20.80 -1.86 14.70
N SER A 194 19.99 -2.93 14.69
CA SER A 194 20.42 -4.29 15.01
C SER A 194 21.52 -4.78 14.05
N ALA A 195 21.35 -4.53 12.75
CA ALA A 195 22.34 -4.86 11.74
C ALA A 195 23.72 -4.14 11.95
N GLN A 196 23.68 -3.01 12.66
CA GLN A 196 24.88 -2.28 13.08
C GLN A 196 25.39 -2.67 14.48
N ASN A 197 24.82 -3.70 15.09
CA ASN A 197 25.06 -4.15 16.47
C ASN A 197 24.73 -3.10 17.55
N ASP A 198 23.96 -2.05 17.21
CA ASP A 198 23.44 -1.09 18.19
C ASP A 198 22.12 -1.61 18.78
N TYR A 199 22.24 -2.63 19.62
CA TYR A 199 21.09 -3.24 20.28
C TYR A 199 20.40 -2.29 21.28
N ALA A 200 21.09 -1.24 21.76
CA ALA A 200 20.48 -0.24 22.64
C ALA A 200 19.48 0.62 21.89
N ALA A 201 19.87 1.18 20.74
CA ALA A 201 18.98 1.92 19.86
C ALA A 201 17.86 1.03 19.31
N ALA A 202 18.19 -0.21 18.88
CA ALA A 202 17.22 -1.17 18.37
C ALA A 202 16.08 -1.43 19.36
N ARG A 203 16.41 -1.69 20.65
CA ARG A 203 15.41 -1.88 21.71
C ARG A 203 14.53 -0.63 21.94
N GLN A 204 15.10 0.57 21.81
CA GLN A 204 14.32 1.81 21.93
C GLN A 204 13.32 1.95 20.78
N TYR A 205 13.73 1.68 19.55
CA TYR A 205 12.85 1.71 18.38
C TYR A 205 11.73 0.68 18.49
N VAL A 206 12.03 -0.56 18.88
CA VAL A 206 11.01 -1.59 19.11
C VAL A 206 10.02 -1.18 20.20
N LYS A 207 10.50 -0.57 21.29
CA LYS A 207 9.62 -0.04 22.34
C LYS A 207 8.65 1.01 21.79
N LYS A 208 9.11 1.89 20.89
CA LYS A 208 8.26 2.89 20.21
C LYS A 208 7.27 2.21 19.24
N ALA A 209 7.71 1.21 18.47
CA ALA A 209 6.85 0.42 17.58
C ALA A 209 5.70 -0.26 18.34
N GLN A 210 5.95 -0.74 19.55
CA GLN A 210 4.97 -1.44 20.39
C GLN A 210 4.13 -0.53 21.29
N ALA A 211 4.48 0.75 21.42
CA ALA A 211 3.74 1.70 22.23
C ALA A 211 2.39 2.11 21.62
N GLY A 212 2.28 2.03 20.31
CA GLY A 212 1.06 2.32 19.55
C GLY A 212 0.01 1.20 19.66
N ARG A 213 -1.20 1.48 19.17
CA ARG A 213 -2.24 0.47 18.93
C ARG A 213 -2.69 0.57 17.46
N PRO A 214 -2.78 -0.55 16.73
CA PRO A 214 -2.56 -1.94 17.16
C PRO A 214 -1.07 -2.27 17.36
N ARG A 215 -0.78 -3.24 18.22
CA ARG A 215 0.58 -3.81 18.33
C ARG A 215 0.87 -4.59 17.05
N THR A 216 2.00 -4.31 16.41
CA THR A 216 2.39 -5.02 15.20
C THR A 216 3.02 -6.35 15.54
N MET A 217 2.68 -7.36 14.76
CA MET A 217 3.32 -8.68 14.85
C MET A 217 4.81 -8.62 14.52
N ARG A 218 5.17 -7.80 13.52
CA ARG A 218 6.57 -7.53 13.17
C ARG A 218 7.37 -7.01 14.36
N GLY A 219 6.80 -6.06 15.12
CA GLY A 219 7.47 -5.53 16.31
C GLY A 219 7.75 -6.58 17.38
N ALA A 220 6.91 -7.63 17.50
CA ALA A 220 7.16 -8.74 18.39
C ALA A 220 8.30 -9.63 17.89
N LEU A 221 8.33 -9.96 16.59
CA LEU A 221 9.42 -10.74 15.95
C LEU A 221 10.76 -10.00 16.04
N VAL A 222 10.80 -8.73 15.67
CA VAL A 222 12.03 -7.92 15.74
C VAL A 222 12.56 -7.87 17.18
N ARG A 223 11.67 -7.76 18.16
CA ARG A 223 12.07 -7.79 19.57
C ARG A 223 12.70 -9.12 19.98
N ALA A 224 12.13 -10.25 19.53
CA ALA A 224 12.64 -11.58 19.81
C ALA A 224 14.00 -11.80 19.15
N HIS A 225 14.13 -11.38 17.88
CA HIS A 225 15.37 -11.42 17.13
C HIS A 225 16.50 -10.61 17.82
N ILE A 226 16.23 -9.35 18.23
CA ILE A 226 17.21 -8.53 18.98
C ILE A 226 17.63 -9.20 20.29
N ALA A 227 16.72 -9.90 20.98
CA ALA A 227 17.05 -10.61 22.20
C ALA A 227 17.98 -11.80 21.89
N SER A 228 17.72 -12.55 20.82
CA SER A 228 18.57 -13.66 20.37
C SER A 228 19.98 -13.16 19.99
N GLU A 229 20.07 -12.15 19.16
CA GLU A 229 21.35 -11.55 18.70
C GLU A 229 22.18 -10.94 19.85
N SER A 230 21.53 -10.50 20.92
CA SER A 230 22.17 -9.94 22.11
C SER A 230 22.44 -10.97 23.23
N ASP A 231 22.49 -12.26 22.89
CA ASP A 231 22.75 -13.40 23.80
C ASP A 231 21.72 -13.56 24.94
N ASP A 232 20.57 -12.89 24.87
CA ASP A 232 19.47 -13.08 25.83
C ASP A 232 18.52 -14.18 25.37
N THR A 233 19.08 -15.39 25.23
CA THR A 233 18.38 -16.61 24.76
C THR A 233 17.08 -16.86 25.50
N LYS A 234 17.08 -16.69 26.85
CA LYS A 234 15.87 -16.93 27.66
C LYS A 234 14.73 -15.97 27.32
N THR A 235 15.04 -14.71 27.09
CA THR A 235 14.02 -13.72 26.69
C THR A 235 13.57 -13.96 25.26
N ALA A 236 14.50 -14.29 24.35
CA ALA A 236 14.19 -14.59 22.96
C ALA A 236 13.18 -15.75 22.85
N LEU A 237 13.47 -16.90 23.47
CA LEU A 237 12.58 -18.06 23.46
C LEU A 237 11.20 -17.76 24.01
N ARG A 238 11.12 -17.06 25.16
CA ARG A 238 9.83 -16.65 25.73
C ARG A 238 9.02 -15.77 24.80
N LEU A 239 9.68 -14.90 24.04
CA LEU A 239 9.03 -14.02 23.06
C LEU A 239 8.56 -14.80 21.84
N TYR A 240 9.39 -15.68 21.30
CA TYR A 240 9.01 -16.54 20.17
C TYR A 240 7.81 -17.43 20.51
N HIS A 241 7.81 -18.10 21.68
CA HIS A 241 6.66 -18.89 22.10
C HIS A 241 5.37 -18.06 22.16
N ARG A 242 5.44 -16.86 22.75
CA ARG A 242 4.26 -15.98 22.77
C ARG A 242 3.79 -15.59 21.35
N ILE A 243 4.72 -15.34 20.41
CA ILE A 243 4.37 -14.99 19.03
C ILE A 243 3.63 -16.15 18.37
N ILE A 244 4.08 -17.37 18.60
CA ILE A 244 3.44 -18.56 18.03
C ILE A 244 2.05 -18.77 18.65
N ASP A 245 1.91 -18.65 19.97
CA ASP A 245 0.63 -18.79 20.67
C ASP A 245 -0.40 -17.74 20.21
N GLU A 246 0.04 -16.49 19.98
CA GLU A 246 -0.84 -15.40 19.58
C GLU A 246 -1.08 -15.38 18.05
N HIS A 247 -0.14 -15.91 17.24
CA HIS A 247 -0.09 -15.80 15.78
C HIS A 247 0.49 -17.06 15.13
N THR A 248 -0.26 -18.16 15.18
CA THR A 248 0.15 -19.47 14.66
C THR A 248 0.69 -19.45 13.25
N TYR A 249 0.16 -18.58 12.39
CA TYR A 249 0.59 -18.45 10.99
C TYR A 249 2.01 -17.86 10.80
N LEU A 250 2.62 -17.30 11.86
CA LEU A 250 4.01 -16.81 11.82
C LEU A 250 5.04 -17.89 12.16
N ILE A 251 4.63 -19.10 12.43
CA ILE A 251 5.56 -20.18 12.77
C ILE A 251 6.59 -20.40 11.65
N ALA A 252 6.19 -20.23 10.41
CA ALA A 252 7.07 -20.34 9.25
C ALA A 252 8.23 -19.34 9.27
N GLU A 253 8.02 -18.16 9.85
CA GLU A 253 9.07 -17.14 9.98
C GLU A 253 9.84 -17.26 11.29
N ALA A 254 9.21 -17.71 12.36
CA ALA A 254 9.82 -17.79 13.68
C ALA A 254 10.61 -19.08 13.92
N LEU A 255 10.19 -20.21 13.32
CA LEU A 255 10.77 -21.52 13.62
C LEU A 255 12.28 -21.62 13.35
N PRO A 256 12.83 -21.11 12.22
CA PRO A 256 14.28 -21.17 11.99
C PRO A 256 15.09 -20.47 13.09
N GLU A 257 14.63 -19.30 13.53
CA GLU A 257 15.29 -18.53 14.59
C GLU A 257 15.11 -19.20 15.97
N ILE A 258 13.95 -19.82 16.22
CA ILE A 258 13.72 -20.61 17.42
C ILE A 258 14.70 -21.77 17.50
N VAL A 259 14.84 -22.54 16.41
CA VAL A 259 15.79 -23.66 16.33
C VAL A 259 17.20 -23.15 16.60
N ALA A 260 17.67 -22.13 15.90
CA ALA A 260 18.99 -21.55 16.10
C ALA A 260 19.21 -21.06 17.54
N THR A 261 18.18 -20.50 18.18
CA THR A 261 18.25 -20.01 19.56
C THR A 261 18.35 -21.17 20.56
N TYR A 262 17.66 -22.29 20.33
CA TYR A 262 17.79 -23.51 21.16
C TYR A 262 19.14 -24.16 20.96
N GLU A 263 19.68 -24.22 19.75
CA GLU A 263 21.01 -24.75 19.46
C GLU A 263 22.10 -23.94 20.18
N GLN A 264 21.99 -22.62 20.18
CA GLN A 264 22.88 -21.74 20.97
C GLN A 264 22.80 -22.01 22.46
N GLY A 265 21.61 -22.34 22.96
CA GLY A 265 21.37 -22.72 24.35
C GLY A 265 21.87 -24.12 24.73
N GLY A 266 22.34 -24.91 23.76
CA GLY A 266 22.99 -26.22 23.95
C GLY A 266 22.01 -27.39 24.21
N SER A 267 20.68 -27.24 24.03
CA SER A 267 19.69 -28.32 24.18
C SER A 267 18.47 -28.11 23.29
N LEU A 268 18.17 -29.09 22.44
CA LEU A 268 16.96 -29.17 21.63
C LEU A 268 15.79 -29.86 22.32
N ASP A 269 15.99 -30.50 23.49
CA ASP A 269 14.94 -31.23 24.22
C ASP A 269 13.75 -30.32 24.62
N GLY A 270 14.03 -29.05 24.91
CA GLY A 270 13.00 -28.06 25.21
C GLY A 270 12.15 -27.69 23.99
N LEU A 271 12.76 -27.65 22.83
CA LEU A 271 12.07 -27.35 21.56
C LEU A 271 11.14 -28.52 21.18
N ASP A 272 11.61 -29.75 21.26
CA ASP A 272 10.80 -30.93 20.97
C ASP A 272 9.51 -30.94 21.79
N LYS A 273 9.61 -30.73 23.11
CA LYS A 273 8.45 -30.65 24.01
C LYS A 273 7.52 -29.48 23.67
N ALA A 274 8.07 -28.31 23.34
CA ALA A 274 7.29 -27.14 22.98
C ALA A 274 6.53 -27.33 21.67
N LEU A 275 7.18 -27.87 20.64
CA LEU A 275 6.55 -28.18 19.36
C LEU A 275 5.47 -29.25 19.52
N GLN A 276 5.72 -30.32 20.31
CA GLN A 276 4.70 -31.33 20.59
C GLN A 276 3.47 -30.77 21.30
N ALA A 277 3.65 -29.84 22.26
CA ALA A 277 2.55 -29.20 22.94
C ALA A 277 1.70 -28.37 21.96
N MET A 278 2.35 -27.54 21.12
CA MET A 278 1.70 -26.70 20.10
C MET A 278 0.91 -27.55 19.08
N LEU A 279 1.50 -28.64 18.59
CA LEU A 279 0.86 -29.55 17.61
C LEU A 279 -0.34 -30.30 18.19
N ARG A 280 -0.38 -30.51 19.52
CA ARG A 280 -1.56 -31.07 20.18
C ARG A 280 -2.72 -30.11 20.32
N GLU A 281 -2.41 -28.80 20.51
CA GLU A 281 -3.42 -27.73 20.64
C GLU A 281 -4.00 -27.31 19.29
N ASP A 282 -3.17 -27.32 18.25
CA ASP A 282 -3.56 -26.94 16.88
C ASP A 282 -2.96 -27.90 15.85
N PRO A 283 -3.70 -28.98 15.50
CA PRO A 283 -3.24 -29.96 14.51
C PRO A 283 -2.95 -29.39 13.13
N ASP A 284 -3.60 -28.26 12.74
CA ASP A 284 -3.38 -27.62 11.45
C ASP A 284 -1.97 -27.00 11.34
N MET A 285 -1.31 -26.78 12.47
CA MET A 285 0.09 -26.34 12.51
C MET A 285 1.06 -27.40 12.00
N SER A 286 0.71 -28.68 12.02
CA SER A 286 1.61 -29.74 11.57
C SER A 286 2.07 -29.55 10.13
N ALA A 287 1.14 -29.21 9.22
CA ALA A 287 1.46 -28.92 7.83
C ALA A 287 2.37 -27.70 7.68
N LEU A 288 2.16 -26.65 8.49
CA LEU A 288 2.96 -25.43 8.46
C LEU A 288 4.38 -25.68 8.99
N VAL A 289 4.52 -26.45 10.06
CA VAL A 289 5.83 -26.89 10.62
C VAL A 289 6.58 -27.74 9.61
N ALA A 290 5.92 -28.74 9.03
CA ALA A 290 6.50 -29.60 8.00
C ALA A 290 6.96 -28.80 6.79
N TYR A 291 6.12 -27.91 6.29
CA TYR A 291 6.46 -27.03 5.15
C TYR A 291 7.66 -26.13 5.46
N THR A 292 7.69 -25.51 6.63
CA THR A 292 8.82 -24.68 7.08
C THR A 292 10.11 -25.47 7.19
N ALA A 293 10.04 -26.68 7.76
CA ALA A 293 11.19 -27.58 7.89
C ALA A 293 11.76 -28.01 6.52
N ILE A 294 10.87 -28.29 5.55
CA ILE A 294 11.25 -28.64 4.17
C ILE A 294 11.96 -27.44 3.50
N VAL A 295 11.37 -26.24 3.58
CA VAL A 295 11.89 -25.04 2.90
C VAL A 295 13.20 -24.57 3.50
N ASN A 296 13.37 -24.68 4.81
CA ASN A 296 14.56 -24.21 5.52
C ASN A 296 15.59 -25.34 5.80
N ASP A 297 15.35 -26.55 5.28
CA ASP A 297 16.22 -27.74 5.48
C ASP A 297 16.47 -28.04 6.98
N ILE A 298 15.48 -27.81 7.82
CA ILE A 298 15.55 -28.08 9.26
C ILE A 298 15.33 -29.57 9.46
N GLY A 299 16.32 -30.27 9.94
CA GLY A 299 16.27 -31.73 10.22
C GLY A 299 16.97 -32.08 11.52
N GLY A 300 16.82 -33.34 11.95
CA GLY A 300 17.41 -33.84 13.18
C GLY A 300 16.65 -33.49 14.46
N ILE A 301 15.46 -32.95 14.33
CA ILE A 301 14.53 -32.72 15.44
C ILE A 301 13.38 -33.73 15.27
N PRO A 302 13.25 -34.77 16.15
CA PRO A 302 12.33 -35.88 15.94
C PRO A 302 10.88 -35.48 15.64
N VAL A 303 10.35 -34.49 16.34
CA VAL A 303 8.98 -34.01 16.11
C VAL A 303 8.82 -33.34 14.74
N ILE A 304 9.83 -32.59 14.27
CA ILE A 304 9.81 -31.99 12.93
C ILE A 304 9.88 -33.07 11.86
N ASP A 305 10.76 -34.05 12.03
CA ASP A 305 10.91 -35.17 11.09
C ASP A 305 9.62 -35.98 10.99
N GLN A 306 8.96 -36.25 12.13
CA GLN A 306 7.66 -36.89 12.15
C GLN A 306 6.56 -36.07 11.45
N CYS A 307 6.54 -34.75 11.63
CA CYS A 307 5.60 -33.86 10.92
C CYS A 307 5.86 -33.87 9.41
N VAL A 308 7.13 -33.90 8.98
CA VAL A 308 7.49 -33.97 7.55
C VAL A 308 7.02 -35.28 6.95
N GLU A 309 7.26 -36.40 7.64
CA GLU A 309 6.79 -37.73 7.19
C GLU A 309 5.27 -37.77 7.05
N GLN A 310 4.56 -37.31 8.08
CA GLN A 310 3.09 -37.27 8.08
C GLN A 310 2.55 -36.38 6.95
N TYR A 311 3.13 -35.21 6.77
CA TYR A 311 2.75 -34.30 5.69
C TYR A 311 2.94 -34.93 4.30
N MET A 312 4.05 -35.65 4.10
CA MET A 312 4.32 -36.35 2.83
C MET A 312 3.34 -37.47 2.57
N LEU A 313 2.86 -38.16 3.62
CA LEU A 313 1.90 -39.24 3.50
C LEU A 313 0.47 -38.74 3.25
N GLU A 314 0.11 -37.58 3.80
CA GLU A 314 -1.25 -37.02 3.72
C GLU A 314 -1.47 -36.18 2.49
N GLU A 315 -0.40 -35.65 1.82
CA GLU A 315 -0.54 -34.81 0.62
C GLU A 315 -0.61 -35.68 -0.64
N PRO A 316 -1.79 -35.81 -1.29
CA PRO A 316 -1.99 -36.71 -2.42
C PRO A 316 -1.02 -36.47 -3.58
N THR A 317 -0.70 -35.20 -3.87
CA THR A 317 0.20 -34.82 -4.97
C THR A 317 1.65 -35.26 -4.71
N LEU A 318 2.07 -35.32 -3.46
CA LEU A 318 3.41 -35.78 -3.09
C LEU A 318 3.50 -37.28 -3.06
N ALA A 319 2.42 -37.98 -2.67
CA ALA A 319 2.36 -39.44 -2.66
C ALA A 319 2.47 -40.05 -4.09
N GLU A 320 2.06 -39.33 -5.13
CA GLU A 320 2.23 -39.75 -6.53
C GLU A 320 3.68 -39.61 -7.02
N PHE A 321 4.46 -38.67 -6.47
CA PHE A 321 5.83 -38.38 -6.89
C PHE A 321 6.90 -39.12 -6.11
N VAL A 322 6.59 -39.49 -4.88
CA VAL A 322 7.50 -40.19 -4.00
C VAL A 322 6.99 -41.61 -3.85
N ASP A 323 7.83 -42.60 -4.16
CA ASP A 323 7.50 -43.99 -3.83
C ASP A 323 7.53 -44.16 -2.31
N VAL A 324 6.43 -43.74 -1.69
CA VAL A 324 6.24 -43.76 -0.22
C VAL A 324 6.43 -45.16 0.36
N HIS A 325 6.20 -46.19 -0.44
CA HIS A 325 6.44 -47.58 -0.03
C HIS A 325 7.94 -47.86 0.18
N GLN A 326 8.83 -47.22 -0.61
CA GLN A 326 10.27 -47.37 -0.36
C GLN A 326 10.73 -46.68 0.92
N LEU A 327 10.07 -45.60 1.33
CA LEU A 327 10.32 -44.91 2.61
C LEU A 327 9.83 -45.76 3.80
N ALA A 328 8.63 -46.33 3.70
CA ALA A 328 8.03 -47.16 4.75
C ALA A 328 8.76 -48.49 4.97
N ASP A 329 9.37 -49.04 3.91
CA ASP A 329 10.08 -50.33 3.96
C ASP A 329 11.57 -50.18 4.34
N SER A 330 12.10 -48.95 4.44
CA SER A 330 13.50 -48.72 4.85
C SER A 330 13.63 -48.45 6.33
N SER A 331 14.71 -48.91 6.97
CA SER A 331 15.01 -48.68 8.38
C SER A 331 16.46 -48.23 8.59
N GLY A 332 16.70 -47.43 9.63
CA GLY A 332 18.04 -46.97 10.00
C GLY A 332 18.64 -45.97 8.99
N GLU A 333 19.97 -46.01 8.79
CA GLU A 333 20.71 -45.05 7.92
C GLU A 333 20.20 -44.97 6.48
N ALA A 334 19.62 -46.04 5.95
CA ALA A 334 19.01 -46.06 4.64
C ALA A 334 17.72 -45.24 4.57
N HIS A 335 16.93 -45.23 5.61
CA HIS A 335 15.73 -44.43 5.77
C HIS A 335 16.08 -42.94 5.86
N ASP A 336 17.05 -42.59 6.71
CA ASP A 336 17.51 -41.21 6.89
C ASP A 336 18.05 -40.62 5.59
N ALA A 337 18.84 -41.42 4.81
CA ALA A 337 19.36 -40.99 3.51
C ALA A 337 18.25 -40.81 2.44
N ALA A 338 17.22 -41.64 2.46
CA ALA A 338 16.07 -41.54 1.57
C ALA A 338 15.23 -40.30 1.94
N LEU A 339 14.96 -40.08 3.19
CA LEU A 339 14.22 -38.93 3.73
C LEU A 339 14.95 -37.61 3.36
N ALA A 340 16.27 -37.54 3.53
CA ALA A 340 17.07 -36.37 3.15
C ALA A 340 16.98 -36.04 1.65
N LYS A 341 16.98 -37.06 0.77
CA LYS A 341 16.83 -36.88 -0.68
C LYS A 341 15.44 -36.32 -1.04
N VAL A 342 14.42 -36.87 -0.40
CA VAL A 342 13.03 -36.43 -0.64
C VAL A 342 12.85 -35.00 -0.12
N ARG A 343 13.31 -34.68 1.10
CA ARG A 343 13.31 -33.32 1.63
C ARG A 343 13.97 -32.32 0.67
N LYS A 344 15.14 -32.67 0.12
CA LYS A 344 15.85 -31.83 -0.84
C LYS A 344 15.08 -31.64 -2.16
N ALA A 345 14.38 -32.65 -2.63
CA ALA A 345 13.50 -32.55 -3.81
C ALA A 345 12.30 -31.64 -3.51
N LEU A 346 11.64 -31.84 -2.38
CA LEU A 346 10.50 -31.04 -1.94
C LEU A 346 10.87 -29.59 -1.66
N SER A 347 12.05 -29.31 -1.07
CA SER A 347 12.51 -27.94 -0.84
C SER A 347 12.73 -27.19 -2.16
N LYS A 348 13.18 -27.88 -3.22
CA LYS A 348 13.29 -27.28 -4.57
C LYS A 348 11.91 -26.98 -5.18
N LEU A 349 10.95 -27.88 -5.01
CA LEU A 349 9.57 -27.68 -5.51
C LEU A 349 8.88 -26.55 -4.72
N ALA A 350 8.99 -26.59 -3.39
CA ALA A 350 8.44 -25.56 -2.52
C ALA A 350 9.06 -24.17 -2.78
N GLY A 351 10.35 -24.11 -3.14
CA GLY A 351 11.02 -22.88 -3.52
C GLY A 351 10.48 -22.25 -4.80
N ALA A 352 9.77 -23.00 -5.64
CA ALA A 352 9.14 -22.52 -6.86
C ALA A 352 7.71 -22.01 -6.63
N THR A 353 7.06 -22.34 -5.51
CA THR A 353 5.68 -21.93 -5.21
C THR A 353 5.64 -20.70 -4.29
N PRO A 354 4.69 -19.77 -4.48
CA PRO A 354 4.52 -18.65 -3.58
C PRO A 354 4.07 -19.14 -2.20
N ARG A 355 4.75 -18.66 -1.15
CA ARG A 355 4.44 -18.98 0.25
C ARG A 355 3.38 -18.04 0.87
N TYR A 356 3.33 -16.83 0.37
CA TYR A 356 2.49 -15.74 0.92
C TYR A 356 1.65 -15.11 -0.17
N GLN A 357 0.45 -14.69 0.21
CA GLN A 357 -0.46 -13.94 -0.66
C GLN A 357 -1.03 -12.73 0.08
N CYS A 358 -1.05 -11.59 -0.60
CA CYS A 358 -1.68 -10.38 -0.09
C CYS A 358 -3.20 -10.53 -0.10
N GLN A 359 -3.84 -10.33 1.05
CA GLN A 359 -5.30 -10.43 1.19
C GLN A 359 -6.05 -9.31 0.48
N GLU A 360 -5.39 -8.16 0.21
CA GLU A 360 -6.01 -6.99 -0.41
C GLU A 360 -5.97 -7.05 -1.95
N CYS A 361 -4.83 -7.43 -2.53
CA CYS A 361 -4.64 -7.36 -3.98
C CYS A 361 -4.26 -8.68 -4.65
N GLY A 362 -4.10 -9.77 -3.90
CA GLY A 362 -3.73 -11.07 -4.43
C GLY A 362 -2.26 -11.22 -4.83
N PHE A 363 -1.41 -10.22 -4.62
CA PHE A 363 0.03 -10.32 -4.92
C PHE A 363 0.65 -11.47 -4.13
N SER A 364 1.38 -12.34 -4.83
CA SER A 364 2.00 -13.53 -4.25
C SER A 364 3.52 -13.37 -4.15
N SER A 365 4.12 -13.91 -3.07
CA SER A 365 5.56 -13.83 -2.78
C SER A 365 6.08 -15.09 -2.10
N GLN A 366 7.39 -15.32 -2.21
CA GLN A 366 8.05 -16.44 -1.52
C GLN A 366 8.51 -16.07 -0.10
N ARG A 367 8.60 -14.78 0.20
CA ARG A 367 9.02 -14.26 1.51
C ARG A 367 7.88 -13.44 2.10
N LEU A 368 7.78 -13.43 3.41
CA LEU A 368 6.88 -12.53 4.10
C LEU A 368 7.34 -11.09 3.86
N LEU A 369 6.47 -10.30 3.24
CA LEU A 369 6.70 -8.89 3.01
C LEU A 369 5.75 -8.10 3.91
N TRP A 370 6.29 -7.31 4.80
CA TRP A 370 5.48 -6.49 5.71
C TRP A 370 4.70 -5.40 4.98
N GLN A 371 5.26 -4.86 3.92
CA GLN A 371 4.55 -4.00 2.97
C GLN A 371 4.38 -4.73 1.63
N CYS A 372 3.16 -4.78 1.13
CA CYS A 372 2.89 -5.35 -0.18
C CYS A 372 3.45 -4.43 -1.29
N PRO A 373 4.30 -4.92 -2.21
CA PRO A 373 4.89 -4.08 -3.25
C PRO A 373 3.87 -3.62 -4.30
N SER A 374 2.74 -4.33 -4.44
CA SER A 374 1.69 -3.99 -5.39
C SER A 374 0.72 -2.94 -4.84
N CYS A 375 0.05 -3.22 -3.73
CA CYS A 375 -0.95 -2.29 -3.16
C CYS A 375 -0.40 -1.37 -2.06
N ARG A 376 0.86 -1.56 -1.64
CA ARG A 376 1.58 -0.82 -0.59
C ARG A 376 0.94 -0.87 0.81
N ASN A 377 -0.05 -1.72 1.01
CA ASN A 377 -0.63 -1.93 2.33
C ASN A 377 0.30 -2.76 3.22
N TRP A 378 0.30 -2.44 4.51
CA TRP A 378 1.12 -3.10 5.53
C TRP A 378 0.36 -4.25 6.21
N GLU A 379 1.09 -5.29 6.61
CA GLU A 379 0.56 -6.50 7.31
C GLU A 379 -0.58 -7.22 6.56
N THR A 380 -0.60 -7.16 5.24
CA THR A 380 -1.65 -7.77 4.42
C THR A 380 -1.30 -9.14 3.89
N GLN A 381 -0.04 -9.57 4.03
CA GLN A 381 0.37 -10.88 3.56
C GLN A 381 0.05 -11.96 4.59
N ARG A 382 -0.47 -13.07 4.09
CA ARG A 382 -0.78 -14.28 4.86
C ARG A 382 -0.22 -15.49 4.15
N PRO A 383 0.09 -16.59 4.86
CA PRO A 383 0.47 -17.84 4.24
C PRO A 383 -0.58 -18.27 3.21
N ALA A 384 -0.13 -18.70 2.04
CA ALA A 384 -1.01 -19.30 1.06
C ALA A 384 -1.60 -20.59 1.64
N SER A 385 -2.92 -20.73 1.55
CA SER A 385 -3.67 -21.77 2.25
C SER A 385 -3.37 -23.21 1.80
N ARG A 386 -2.63 -23.39 0.71
CA ARG A 386 -2.06 -24.66 0.24
C ARG A 386 -0.83 -24.36 -0.60
N VAL A 387 0.21 -25.21 -0.47
CA VAL A 387 1.28 -25.26 -1.44
C VAL A 387 0.66 -25.85 -2.71
N GLN A 388 0.41 -25.01 -3.72
CA GLN A 388 -0.17 -25.44 -4.98
C GLN A 388 0.92 -26.13 -5.81
N PHE A 389 1.27 -27.36 -5.47
CA PHE A 389 2.20 -28.18 -6.27
C PHE A 389 1.68 -28.41 -7.69
N ASP A 390 0.37 -28.46 -7.88
CA ASP A 390 -0.29 -28.62 -9.19
C ASP A 390 0.16 -27.58 -10.22
N THR A 391 0.36 -26.33 -9.79
CA THR A 391 0.77 -25.24 -10.68
C THR A 391 2.23 -25.38 -11.14
N VAL A 392 3.10 -25.90 -10.30
CA VAL A 392 4.52 -26.12 -10.61
C VAL A 392 4.70 -27.28 -11.57
N LEU A 393 3.93 -28.34 -11.36
CA LEU A 393 3.96 -29.53 -12.22
C LEU A 393 3.43 -29.23 -13.62
N GLN A 394 2.36 -28.45 -13.76
CA GLN A 394 1.83 -28.03 -15.04
C GLN A 394 2.84 -27.19 -15.83
N HIS A 395 3.58 -26.29 -15.18
CA HIS A 395 4.63 -25.49 -15.84
C HIS A 395 5.88 -26.30 -16.23
N SER A 396 6.18 -27.35 -15.47
CA SER A 396 7.32 -28.23 -15.78
C SER A 396 7.03 -29.18 -16.95
N ILE A 397 5.76 -29.53 -17.18
CA ILE A 397 5.31 -30.43 -18.25
C ILE A 397 5.08 -29.65 -19.56
N THR A 398 4.67 -28.37 -19.48
CA THR A 398 4.42 -27.53 -20.66
C THR A 398 5.67 -26.80 -21.18
N GLY A 399 6.78 -26.85 -20.48
CA GLY A 399 8.08 -26.24 -20.82
C GLY A 399 8.97 -27.14 -21.72
N ARG A 400 8.37 -27.95 -22.61
CA ARG A 400 9.06 -28.65 -23.72
C ARG A 400 8.69 -28.02 -25.03
#